data_daa01107aa9d95fde5a68bbddd9f92ec
#
_entry.id   daa01107aa9d95fde5a68bbddd9f92ec
#
_cell.length_a   1.000
_cell.length_b   1.000
_cell.length_c   1.000
_cell.angle_alpha   90.00
_cell.angle_beta   90.00
_cell.angle_gamma   90.00
#
_symmetry.space_group_name_H-M   'P 1'
#
loop_
_entity.id
_entity.type
_entity.pdbx_description
1 polymer ?
#
loop_
_entity_poly.entity_id
_entity_poly.type
_entity_poly.pdbx_seq_one_letter_code
_entity_poly.pdbx_strand_id
1 'polypeptide(L)'
;VYKRQAYGGLQNDGIMLAVYYDVDAAKIIHQLDSWEKINDSPTISSILKNVSSYFGLDFVIPEIASGNFFLYDNSQHKELRSEAEMNTLLLHSEDVNFSLVVWDDEKHTIYIVEYRI
;
A
#
# COMPACT_ATOMS: atom_id res chain seq x y z
N VAL A 1 -3.83 -8.88 16.12
CA VAL A 1 -2.38 -8.79 16.30
C VAL A 1 -1.81 -7.72 15.40
N TYR A 2 -0.88 -6.98 15.94
CA TYR A 2 -0.29 -5.82 15.26
C TYR A 2 1.22 -5.98 15.19
N LYS A 3 1.79 -5.67 14.03
CA LYS A 3 3.24 -5.62 13.85
C LYS A 3 3.60 -4.40 13.02
N ARG A 4 4.62 -3.65 13.47
CA ARG A 4 5.11 -2.46 12.79
C ARG A 4 6.58 -2.60 12.48
N GLN A 5 6.97 -2.23 11.26
CA GLN A 5 8.36 -2.22 10.82
C GLN A 5 8.66 -0.87 10.17
N ALA A 6 9.84 -0.34 10.46
CA ALA A 6 10.30 0.92 9.89
C ALA A 6 11.56 0.69 9.07
N TYR A 7 11.59 1.25 7.90
CA TYR A 7 12.71 1.18 6.96
C TYR A 7 13.11 2.58 6.53
N GLY A 8 14.35 2.74 6.12
CA GLY A 8 14.88 4.03 5.70
C GLY A 8 15.56 4.70 6.86
N GLY A 9 16.18 5.80 6.63
CA GLY A 9 17.14 6.23 7.55
C GLY A 9 17.25 7.68 7.88
N LEU A 10 16.91 8.56 7.02
CA LEU A 10 17.17 9.97 7.28
C LEU A 10 15.90 10.72 7.57
N GLN A 11 16.08 11.89 8.17
CA GLN A 11 14.99 12.77 8.56
C GLN A 11 13.99 12.95 7.43
N ASN A 12 12.74 12.74 7.71
CA ASN A 12 11.62 12.94 6.80
C ASN A 12 11.55 11.97 5.63
N ASP A 13 12.60 11.17 5.40
CA ASP A 13 12.61 10.16 4.36
C ASP A 13 12.49 8.80 4.99
N GLY A 14 11.84 7.89 4.30
CA GLY A 14 11.79 6.52 4.74
C GLY A 14 10.51 5.79 4.38
N ILE A 15 10.51 4.53 4.73
CA ILE A 15 9.38 3.63 4.51
C ILE A 15 8.99 3.04 5.86
N MET A 16 7.69 2.96 6.10
CA MET A 16 7.17 2.31 7.28
C MET A 16 6.08 1.33 6.88
N LEU A 17 6.14 0.13 7.45
CA LEU A 17 5.12 -0.89 7.24
C LEU A 17 4.46 -1.21 8.58
N ALA A 18 3.14 -1.12 8.62
CA ALA A 18 2.33 -1.61 9.72
C ALA A 18 1.50 -2.78 9.22
N VAL A 19 1.42 -3.84 10.01
CA VAL A 19 0.65 -5.04 9.64
C VAL A 19 -0.34 -5.35 10.75
N TYR A 20 -1.60 -5.48 10.38
CA TYR A 20 -2.68 -5.85 11.30
C TYR A 20 -3.21 -7.22 10.89
N TYR A 21 -3.03 -8.21 11.76
CA TYR A 21 -3.46 -9.59 11.55
C TYR A 21 -4.85 -9.82 12.16
N ASP A 22 -5.53 -10.83 11.66
CA ASP A 22 -6.80 -11.29 12.22
C ASP A 22 -7.85 -10.18 12.31
N VAL A 23 -7.93 -9.37 11.26
CA VAL A 23 -8.89 -8.27 11.19
C VAL A 23 -10.27 -8.83 10.90
N ASP A 24 -11.27 -8.38 11.65
CA ASP A 24 -12.66 -8.76 11.40
C ASP A 24 -13.18 -8.05 10.15
N ALA A 25 -13.36 -8.82 9.08
CA ALA A 25 -13.82 -8.27 7.79
C ALA A 25 -15.16 -7.55 7.91
N ALA A 26 -16.05 -8.00 8.81
CA ALA A 26 -17.35 -7.36 8.99
C ALA A 26 -17.23 -5.91 9.49
N LYS A 27 -16.14 -5.58 10.19
CA LYS A 27 -15.93 -4.23 10.71
C LYS A 27 -15.44 -3.24 9.66
N ILE A 28 -14.87 -3.74 8.56
CA ILE A 28 -14.27 -2.89 7.53
C ILE A 28 -14.97 -3.01 6.18
N ILE A 29 -16.03 -3.81 6.08
CA ILE A 29 -16.68 -4.08 4.80
C ILE A 29 -17.18 -2.82 4.10
N HIS A 30 -17.62 -1.82 4.85
CA HIS A 30 -18.09 -0.56 4.27
C HIS A 30 -16.94 0.25 3.68
N GLN A 31 -15.76 0.20 4.31
CA GLN A 31 -14.58 0.83 3.74
C GLN A 31 -14.13 0.10 2.48
N LEU A 32 -14.15 -1.24 2.51
CA LEU A 32 -13.71 -2.04 1.35
C LEU A 32 -14.54 -1.76 0.11
N ASP A 33 -15.82 -1.46 0.28
CA ASP A 33 -16.71 -1.13 -0.84
C ASP A 33 -16.26 0.13 -1.59
N SER A 34 -15.55 1.03 -0.92
CA SER A 34 -15.04 2.26 -1.53
C SER A 34 -13.61 2.13 -2.06
N TRP A 35 -12.93 1.02 -1.77
CA TRP A 35 -11.57 0.79 -2.24
C TRP A 35 -11.57 0.09 -3.60
N GLU A 36 -10.46 0.24 -4.31
CA GLU A 36 -10.27 -0.44 -5.59
C GLU A 36 -9.79 -1.87 -5.38
N LYS A 37 -10.08 -2.72 -6.34
CA LYS A 37 -9.57 -4.10 -6.30
C LYS A 37 -8.15 -4.15 -6.83
N ILE A 38 -7.29 -4.90 -6.15
CA ILE A 38 -5.88 -5.05 -6.55
C ILE A 38 -5.78 -5.58 -7.98
N ASN A 39 -6.60 -6.56 -8.33
CA ASN A 39 -6.54 -7.18 -9.64
C ASN A 39 -7.03 -6.26 -10.78
N ASP A 40 -7.72 -5.18 -10.44
CA ASP A 40 -8.16 -4.19 -11.42
C ASP A 40 -7.12 -3.10 -11.66
N SER A 41 -6.02 -3.10 -10.91
CA SER A 41 -4.95 -2.13 -11.06
C SER A 41 -3.64 -2.80 -11.48
N PRO A 42 -3.23 -2.69 -12.74
CA PRO A 42 -1.93 -3.19 -13.19
C PRO A 42 -0.77 -2.56 -12.44
N THR A 43 -0.84 -1.26 -12.13
CA THR A 43 0.22 -0.56 -11.42
C THR A 43 0.42 -1.12 -10.02
N ILE A 44 -0.65 -1.21 -9.24
CA ILE A 44 -0.56 -1.72 -7.87
C ILE A 44 -0.22 -3.21 -7.86
N SER A 45 -0.80 -3.99 -8.76
CA SER A 45 -0.49 -5.42 -8.88
C SER A 45 1.00 -5.65 -9.16
N SER A 46 1.58 -4.84 -10.03
CA SER A 46 3.00 -4.93 -10.37
C SER A 46 3.88 -4.58 -9.17
N ILE A 47 3.55 -3.53 -8.44
CA ILE A 47 4.30 -3.13 -7.26
C ILE A 47 4.23 -4.21 -6.18
N LEU A 48 3.07 -4.78 -5.94
CA LEU A 48 2.90 -5.81 -4.93
C LEU A 48 3.57 -7.13 -5.30
N LYS A 49 3.76 -7.41 -6.58
CA LYS A 49 4.52 -8.59 -7.02
C LYS A 49 6.02 -8.40 -6.91
N ASN A 50 6.49 -7.16 -6.87
CA ASN A 50 7.91 -6.82 -6.85
C ASN A 50 8.24 -5.89 -5.70
N VAL A 51 7.73 -6.21 -4.50
CA VAL A 51 7.82 -5.35 -3.33
C VAL A 51 9.26 -5.01 -2.98
N SER A 52 10.15 -6.00 -2.99
CA SER A 52 11.54 -5.78 -2.65
C SER A 52 12.27 -4.92 -3.68
N SER A 53 11.88 -4.99 -4.94
CA SER A 53 12.46 -4.13 -5.98
C SER A 53 12.01 -2.68 -5.85
N TYR A 54 10.78 -2.48 -5.42
CA TYR A 54 10.22 -1.14 -5.30
C TYR A 54 10.60 -0.47 -3.97
N PHE A 55 10.44 -1.19 -2.86
CA PHE A 55 10.61 -0.62 -1.51
C PHE A 55 11.95 -0.92 -0.86
N GLY A 56 12.65 -1.98 -1.30
CA GLY A 56 13.90 -2.40 -0.71
C GLY A 56 13.88 -3.86 -0.29
N LEU A 57 15.08 -4.44 -0.12
CA LEU A 57 15.24 -5.88 0.09
C LEU A 57 14.60 -6.41 1.37
N ASP A 58 14.55 -5.58 2.41
CA ASP A 58 14.02 -6.00 3.71
C ASP A 58 12.51 -5.80 3.82
N PHE A 59 11.90 -5.23 2.80
CA PHE A 59 10.47 -4.96 2.81
C PHE A 59 9.71 -6.19 2.31
N VAL A 60 8.81 -6.73 3.12
CA VAL A 60 8.10 -7.97 2.80
C VAL A 60 6.60 -7.80 2.96
N ILE A 61 5.89 -7.97 1.85
CA ILE A 61 4.45 -8.22 1.82
C ILE A 61 4.28 -9.53 1.06
N PRO A 62 3.61 -10.54 1.64
CA PRO A 62 3.39 -11.80 0.92
C PRO A 62 2.51 -11.58 -0.30
N GLU A 63 2.54 -12.53 -1.21
CA GLU A 63 1.67 -12.49 -2.38
C GLU A 63 0.21 -12.49 -1.95
N ILE A 64 -0.57 -11.57 -2.55
CA ILE A 64 -1.99 -11.39 -2.25
C ILE A 64 -2.80 -11.84 -3.46
N ALA A 65 -3.53 -12.93 -3.30
CA ALA A 65 -4.33 -13.50 -4.39
C ALA A 65 -5.60 -12.71 -4.64
N SER A 66 -6.19 -12.16 -3.60
CA SER A 66 -7.43 -11.40 -3.69
C SER A 66 -7.44 -10.32 -2.61
N GLY A 67 -7.79 -9.11 -3.00
CA GLY A 67 -7.84 -8.03 -2.04
C GLY A 67 -8.18 -6.68 -2.66
N ASN A 68 -8.13 -5.68 -1.80
CA ASN A 68 -8.45 -4.30 -2.12
C ASN A 68 -7.32 -3.39 -1.68
N PHE A 69 -7.26 -2.20 -2.26
CA PHE A 69 -6.27 -1.23 -1.86
C PHE A 69 -6.86 0.18 -1.84
N PHE A 70 -6.16 1.04 -1.12
CA PHE A 70 -6.43 2.46 -1.02
C PHE A 70 -5.09 3.18 -1.12
N LEU A 71 -4.96 4.11 -2.05
CA LEU A 71 -3.74 4.89 -2.24
C LEU A 71 -4.03 6.37 -2.03
N TYR A 72 -3.27 7.00 -1.15
CA TYR A 72 -3.44 8.41 -0.83
C TYR A 72 -2.13 9.16 -1.07
N ASP A 73 -2.20 10.22 -1.87
CA ASP A 73 -1.08 11.11 -2.09
C ASP A 73 -1.06 12.16 -0.98
N ASN A 74 -0.12 12.02 -0.05
CA ASN A 74 -0.03 12.91 1.10
C ASN A 74 0.42 14.33 0.73
N SER A 75 1.13 14.48 -0.39
CA SER A 75 1.57 15.79 -0.85
C SER A 75 0.43 16.62 -1.42
N GLN A 76 -0.47 15.98 -2.15
CA GLN A 76 -1.62 16.64 -2.76
C GLN A 76 -2.90 16.51 -1.94
N HIS A 77 -2.86 15.76 -0.84
CA HIS A 77 -4.01 15.50 0.03
C HIS A 77 -5.19 14.93 -0.75
N LYS A 78 -4.91 13.91 -1.57
CA LYS A 78 -5.97 13.32 -2.38
C LYS A 78 -5.81 11.81 -2.56
N GLU A 79 -6.94 11.13 -2.61
CA GLU A 79 -7.01 9.71 -2.95
C GLU A 79 -6.78 9.54 -4.45
N LEU A 80 -5.96 8.57 -4.83
CA LEU A 80 -5.69 8.26 -6.22
C LEU A 80 -6.43 6.99 -6.62
N ARG A 81 -7.23 7.07 -7.66
CA ARG A 81 -8.00 5.95 -8.19
C ARG A 81 -7.68 5.65 -9.67
N SER A 82 -7.21 6.64 -10.39
CA SER A 82 -6.89 6.52 -11.80
C SER A 82 -5.54 5.82 -11.98
N GLU A 83 -5.47 4.86 -12.90
CA GLU A 83 -4.21 4.19 -13.25
C GLU A 83 -3.15 5.19 -13.70
N ALA A 84 -3.54 6.19 -14.49
CA ALA A 84 -2.62 7.21 -14.95
C ALA A 84 -2.03 8.01 -13.79
N GLU A 85 -2.85 8.41 -12.84
CA GLU A 85 -2.38 9.16 -11.65
C GLU A 85 -1.48 8.29 -10.77
N MET A 86 -1.86 7.03 -10.54
CA MET A 86 -1.06 6.11 -9.73
C MET A 86 0.28 5.84 -10.40
N ASN A 87 0.28 5.61 -11.70
CA ASN A 87 1.50 5.37 -12.45
C ASN A 87 2.44 6.56 -12.37
N THR A 88 1.92 7.77 -12.52
CA THR A 88 2.70 8.99 -12.42
C THR A 88 3.33 9.15 -11.04
N LEU A 89 2.54 8.99 -9.98
CA LEU A 89 3.07 9.12 -8.62
C LEU A 89 4.11 8.03 -8.31
N LEU A 90 3.77 6.78 -8.57
CA LEU A 90 4.56 5.66 -8.06
C LEU A 90 5.79 5.36 -8.90
N LEU A 91 5.77 5.64 -10.19
CA LEU A 91 6.83 5.24 -11.11
C LEU A 91 7.59 6.38 -11.77
N HIS A 92 7.05 7.60 -11.75
CA HIS A 92 7.62 8.71 -12.49
C HIS A 92 7.87 9.99 -11.68
N SER A 93 7.54 9.98 -10.41
CA SER A 93 7.79 11.14 -9.55
C SER A 93 9.12 11.01 -8.82
N GLU A 94 9.84 12.12 -8.69
CA GLU A 94 11.09 12.16 -7.93
C GLU A 94 10.83 12.25 -6.43
N ASP A 95 9.82 13.02 -6.05
CA ASP A 95 9.43 13.21 -4.66
C ASP A 95 8.10 12.50 -4.42
N VAL A 96 8.12 11.45 -3.63
CA VAL A 96 6.91 10.71 -3.31
C VAL A 96 6.62 10.79 -1.83
N ASN A 97 5.35 10.93 -1.51
CA ASN A 97 4.86 10.89 -0.13
C ASN A 97 3.43 10.33 -0.18
N PHE A 98 3.32 9.05 0.06
CA PHE A 98 2.01 8.39 -0.04
C PHE A 98 1.77 7.40 1.07
N SER A 99 0.49 7.10 1.27
CA SER A 99 0.02 6.03 2.12
C SER A 99 -0.69 5.01 1.25
N LEU A 100 -0.26 3.77 1.33
CA LEU A 100 -0.89 2.65 0.63
C LEU A 100 -1.44 1.70 1.67
N VAL A 101 -2.73 1.42 1.61
CA VAL A 101 -3.39 0.45 2.49
C VAL A 101 -3.84 -0.72 1.63
N VAL A 102 -3.48 -1.93 2.03
CA VAL A 102 -3.78 -3.15 1.29
C VAL A 102 -4.52 -4.11 2.19
N TRP A 103 -5.63 -4.63 1.71
CA TRP A 103 -6.41 -5.67 2.37
C TRP A 103 -6.18 -7.00 1.67
N ASP A 104 -5.72 -8.00 2.44
CA ASP A 104 -5.63 -9.38 1.99
C ASP A 104 -6.89 -10.11 2.42
N ASP A 105 -7.74 -10.42 1.45
CA ASP A 105 -9.06 -11.00 1.69
C ASP A 105 -8.99 -12.46 2.17
N GLU A 106 -7.93 -13.17 1.83
CA GLU A 106 -7.76 -14.56 2.25
C GLU A 106 -7.23 -14.66 3.67
N LYS A 107 -6.32 -13.79 4.05
CA LYS A 107 -5.63 -13.84 5.35
C LYS A 107 -6.21 -12.88 6.37
N HIS A 108 -7.20 -12.10 6.00
CA HIS A 108 -7.81 -11.07 6.84
C HIS A 108 -6.75 -10.17 7.46
N THR A 109 -5.81 -9.72 6.65
CA THR A 109 -4.67 -8.92 7.08
C THR A 109 -4.66 -7.60 6.34
N ILE A 110 -4.35 -6.53 7.07
CA ILE A 110 -4.17 -5.19 6.51
C ILE A 110 -2.69 -4.84 6.57
N TYR A 111 -2.16 -4.38 5.44
CA TYR A 111 -0.81 -3.82 5.33
C TYR A 111 -0.95 -2.32 5.09
N ILE A 112 -0.27 -1.51 5.89
CA ILE A 112 -0.23 -0.07 5.72
C ILE A 112 1.20 0.35 5.44
N VAL A 113 1.42 0.94 4.27
CA VAL A 113 2.74 1.42 3.85
C VAL A 113 2.72 2.94 3.85
N GLU A 114 3.63 3.53 4.60
CA GLU A 114 3.92 4.96 4.53
C GLU A 114 5.26 5.12 3.83
N TYR A 115 5.28 5.82 2.71
CA TYR A 115 6.47 5.98 1.89
C TYR A 115 6.73 7.46 1.64
N ARG A 116 7.90 7.91 2.04
CA ARG A 116 8.31 9.29 1.85
C ARG A 116 9.77 9.35 1.40
N ILE A 117 9.98 9.96 0.27
CA ILE A 117 11.31 10.23 -0.26
C ILE A 117 11.45 11.72 -0.54
#